data_c69cb5a26b9a8a3e5c5262d3c60ad5e8
#
_entry.id   c69cb5a26b9a8a3e5c5262d3c60ad5e8
#
_cell.length_a   1.000
_cell.length_b   1.000
_cell.length_c   1.000
_cell.angle_alpha   90.00
_cell.angle_beta   90.00
_cell.angle_gamma   90.00
#
_symmetry.space_group_name_H-M   'P 1'
#
loop_
_entity.id
_entity.type
_entity.pdbx_description
1 polymer ?
#
loop_
_entity_poly.entity_id
_entity_poly.type
_entity_poly.pdbx_seq_one_letter_code
_entity_poly.pdbx_strand_id
1 'polypeptide(L)'
;MKKIAIFASGSGSNAENIIQYFAQKPQFCVKSVFCNVPDAYVLERAKKYNVPTLVFNRSELRDPEKMLHQLQADGIDFIILAGFLWLMPACITAAFPNRIINIHPALLPAYGGKGMYGHHVH
;
A
#
# COMPACT_ATOMS: atom_id res chain seq x y z
N MET A 1 -13.23 -5.68 -12.32
CA MET A 1 -12.90 -4.83 -11.17
C MET A 1 -11.42 -4.94 -10.86
N LYS A 2 -10.75 -3.81 -10.72
CA LYS A 2 -9.32 -3.79 -10.38
C LYS A 2 -9.14 -3.89 -8.88
N LYS A 3 -8.22 -4.74 -8.44
CA LYS A 3 -7.99 -4.97 -7.02
C LYS A 3 -6.72 -4.30 -6.57
N ILE A 4 -6.81 -3.62 -5.44
CA ILE A 4 -5.73 -2.82 -4.89
C ILE A 4 -5.27 -3.41 -3.55
N ALA A 5 -3.95 -3.52 -3.37
CA ALA A 5 -3.36 -3.84 -2.09
C ALA A 5 -2.67 -2.59 -1.57
N ILE A 6 -2.91 -2.23 -0.32
CA ILE A 6 -2.27 -1.09 0.31
C ILE A 6 -1.21 -1.59 1.28
N PHE A 7 0.01 -1.05 1.20
CA PHE A 7 1.07 -1.35 2.16
C PHE A 7 1.29 -0.13 3.04
N ALA A 8 1.28 -0.31 4.34
CA ALA A 8 1.43 0.79 5.30
C ALA A 8 2.21 0.34 6.52
N SER A 9 2.83 1.29 7.22
CA SER A 9 3.64 0.98 8.40
C SER A 9 3.16 1.65 9.67
N GLY A 10 2.33 2.67 9.61
CA GLY A 10 2.02 3.49 10.76
C GLY A 10 0.54 3.73 11.02
N SER A 11 0.18 4.99 11.21
CA SER A 11 -1.18 5.34 11.61
C SER A 11 -2.23 5.03 10.56
N GLY A 12 -1.86 5.07 9.29
CA GLY A 12 -2.79 4.71 8.23
C GLY A 12 -3.76 5.80 7.81
N SER A 13 -3.50 7.06 8.14
CA SER A 13 -4.41 8.13 7.70
C SER A 13 -4.50 8.18 6.18
N ASN A 14 -3.39 7.98 5.49
CA ASN A 14 -3.39 7.95 4.02
C ASN A 14 -4.07 6.71 3.50
N ALA A 15 -3.84 5.57 4.15
CA ALA A 15 -4.52 4.33 3.77
C ALA A 15 -6.02 4.50 3.90
N GLU A 16 -6.47 5.14 4.97
CA GLU A 16 -7.90 5.38 5.16
C GLU A 16 -8.47 6.26 4.06
N ASN A 17 -7.76 7.32 3.69
CA ASN A 17 -8.21 8.19 2.60
C ASN A 17 -8.31 7.43 1.29
N ILE A 18 -7.36 6.53 1.03
CA ILE A 18 -7.37 5.71 -0.18
C ILE A 18 -8.57 4.78 -0.18
N ILE A 19 -8.83 4.14 0.97
CA ILE A 19 -9.99 3.25 1.09
C ILE A 19 -11.28 4.02 0.81
N GLN A 20 -11.43 5.20 1.40
CA GLN A 20 -12.62 6.02 1.20
C GLN A 20 -12.76 6.46 -0.26
N TYR A 21 -11.66 6.84 -0.88
CA TYR A 21 -11.69 7.28 -2.26
C TYR A 21 -12.17 6.17 -3.18
N PHE A 22 -11.58 4.98 -3.06
CA PHE A 22 -11.93 3.90 -3.96
C PHE A 22 -13.25 3.22 -3.61
N ALA A 23 -13.77 3.45 -2.41
CA ALA A 23 -15.10 2.94 -2.06
C ALA A 23 -16.19 3.54 -2.96
N GLN A 24 -15.89 4.71 -3.56
CA GLN A 24 -16.84 5.38 -4.44
C GLN A 24 -16.59 5.10 -5.92
N LYS A 25 -15.63 4.22 -6.22
CA LYS A 25 -15.25 3.91 -7.61
C LYS A 25 -15.60 2.46 -7.90
N PRO A 26 -16.69 2.20 -8.61
CA PRO A 26 -17.14 0.81 -8.82
C PRO A 26 -16.15 -0.07 -9.58
N GLN A 27 -15.21 0.54 -10.33
CA GLN A 27 -14.22 -0.25 -11.07
C GLN A 27 -13.09 -0.76 -10.17
N PHE A 28 -13.01 -0.29 -8.93
CA PHE A 28 -11.90 -0.62 -8.04
C PHE A 28 -12.38 -1.24 -6.74
N CYS A 29 -11.50 -2.05 -6.14
CA CYS A 29 -11.75 -2.67 -4.85
C CYS A 29 -10.45 -2.67 -4.06
N VAL A 30 -10.45 -2.09 -2.86
CA VAL A 30 -9.30 -2.23 -1.97
C VAL A 30 -9.42 -3.59 -1.32
N LYS A 31 -8.62 -4.53 -1.79
CA LYS A 31 -8.74 -5.92 -1.38
C LYS A 31 -8.15 -6.18 0.00
N SER A 32 -7.02 -5.56 0.32
CA SER A 32 -6.33 -5.85 1.57
C SER A 32 -5.41 -4.71 1.95
N VAL A 33 -5.13 -4.61 3.25
CA VAL A 33 -4.10 -3.73 3.78
C VAL A 33 -3.01 -4.62 4.38
N PHE A 34 -1.79 -4.45 3.90
CA PHE A 34 -0.63 -5.20 4.38
C PHE A 34 0.21 -4.27 5.25
N CYS A 35 0.59 -4.73 6.44
CA CYS A 35 1.30 -3.91 7.40
C CYS A 35 2.49 -4.67 7.98
N ASN A 36 3.63 -3.98 8.13
CA ASN A 36 4.83 -4.58 8.69
C ASN A 36 4.98 -4.35 10.19
N VAL A 37 4.01 -3.67 10.82
CA VAL A 37 4.05 -3.38 12.25
C VAL A 37 2.81 -3.99 12.91
N PRO A 38 2.99 -4.98 13.81
CA PRO A 38 1.85 -5.76 14.32
C PRO A 38 0.78 -4.97 15.08
N ASP A 39 1.15 -3.84 15.67
CA ASP A 39 0.19 -3.06 16.45
C ASP A 39 -0.07 -1.68 15.85
N ALA A 40 0.17 -1.53 14.55
CA ALA A 40 -0.04 -0.25 13.89
C ALA A 40 -1.52 0.10 13.82
N TYR A 41 -1.83 1.37 13.99
CA TYR A 41 -3.22 1.82 14.00
C TYR A 41 -3.92 1.64 12.65
N VAL A 42 -3.14 1.54 11.57
CA VAL A 42 -3.72 1.30 10.25
C VAL A 42 -4.59 0.04 10.25
N LEU A 43 -4.25 -0.94 11.08
CA LEU A 43 -5.03 -2.18 11.16
C LEU A 43 -6.44 -1.91 11.68
N GLU A 44 -6.57 -0.98 12.65
CA GLU A 44 -7.89 -0.62 13.15
C GLU A 44 -8.68 0.17 12.13
N ARG A 45 -7.99 1.03 11.37
CA ARG A 45 -8.65 1.80 10.32
C ARG A 45 -9.21 0.87 9.23
N ALA A 46 -8.40 -0.10 8.80
CA ALA A 46 -8.85 -1.05 7.78
C ALA A 46 -10.05 -1.85 8.27
N LYS A 47 -10.02 -2.26 9.53
CA LYS A 47 -11.10 -3.03 10.10
C LYS A 47 -12.42 -2.25 10.09
N LYS A 48 -12.34 -0.94 10.30
CA LYS A 48 -13.51 -0.07 10.30
C LYS A 48 -14.25 -0.11 8.96
N TYR A 49 -13.52 -0.36 7.87
CA TYR A 49 -14.11 -0.44 6.54
C TYR A 49 -14.26 -1.87 6.04
N ASN A 50 -14.08 -2.84 6.93
CA ASN A 50 -14.17 -4.25 6.59
C ASN A 50 -13.16 -4.68 5.53
N VAL A 51 -11.98 -4.05 5.52
CA VAL A 51 -10.90 -4.42 4.62
C VAL A 51 -10.00 -5.42 5.35
N PRO A 52 -9.76 -6.60 4.78
CA PRO A 52 -8.88 -7.58 5.41
C PRO A 52 -7.47 -7.04 5.60
N THR A 53 -6.81 -7.47 6.65
CA THR A 53 -5.46 -7.05 6.94
C THR A 53 -4.54 -8.25 7.03
N LEU A 54 -3.25 -8.02 6.76
CA LEU A 54 -2.23 -9.05 6.92
C LEU A 54 -0.96 -8.39 7.43
N VAL A 55 -0.44 -8.91 8.54
CA VAL A 55 0.82 -8.43 9.10
C VAL A 55 1.94 -9.37 8.65
N PHE A 56 3.06 -8.81 8.26
CA PHE A 56 4.17 -9.59 7.73
C PHE A 56 5.51 -9.07 8.25
N ASN A 57 6.55 -9.90 8.18
CA ASN A 57 7.90 -9.51 8.56
C ASN A 57 8.77 -9.42 7.29
N ARG A 58 10.06 -9.05 7.47
CA ARG A 58 10.95 -8.86 6.32
C ARG A 58 11.17 -10.14 5.53
N SER A 59 11.28 -11.25 6.22
CA SER A 59 11.48 -12.53 5.56
C SER A 59 10.31 -12.87 4.65
N GLU A 60 9.10 -12.64 5.15
CA GLU A 60 7.88 -12.92 4.36
C GLU A 60 7.76 -11.98 3.18
N LEU A 61 8.14 -10.72 3.37
CA LEU A 61 8.08 -9.75 2.28
C LEU A 61 9.00 -10.14 1.12
N ARG A 62 10.19 -10.63 1.46
CA ARG A 62 11.21 -10.93 0.46
C ARG A 62 11.07 -12.30 -0.18
N ASP A 63 10.32 -13.19 0.44
CA ASP A 63 10.16 -14.54 -0.06
C ASP A 63 9.07 -14.56 -1.13
N PRO A 64 9.43 -14.87 -2.40
CA PRO A 64 8.42 -14.86 -3.47
C PRO A 64 7.29 -15.84 -3.22
N GLU A 65 7.54 -16.91 -2.42
CA GLU A 65 6.50 -17.89 -2.13
C GLU A 65 5.59 -17.45 -1.00
N LYS A 66 5.85 -16.29 -0.41
CA LYS A 66 5.01 -15.74 0.66
C LYS A 66 4.27 -14.53 0.14
N MET A 67 4.87 -13.33 0.24
CA MET A 67 4.14 -12.10 -0.12
C MET A 67 3.77 -12.04 -1.59
N LEU A 68 4.71 -12.32 -2.50
CA LEU A 68 4.39 -12.25 -3.90
C LEU A 68 3.31 -13.26 -4.27
N HIS A 69 3.41 -14.48 -3.73
CA HIS A 69 2.38 -15.48 -3.96
C HIS A 69 1.02 -15.02 -3.46
N GLN A 70 0.99 -14.39 -2.27
CA GLN A 70 -0.25 -13.88 -1.70
C GLN A 70 -0.89 -12.83 -2.60
N LEU A 71 -0.07 -11.91 -3.11
CA LEU A 71 -0.58 -10.85 -3.99
C LEU A 71 -1.16 -11.44 -5.27
N GLN A 72 -0.47 -12.43 -5.84
CA GLN A 72 -0.94 -13.06 -7.07
C GLN A 72 -2.18 -13.90 -6.82
N ALA A 73 -2.22 -14.63 -5.73
CA ALA A 73 -3.39 -15.45 -5.38
C ALA A 73 -4.62 -14.57 -5.15
N ASP A 74 -4.44 -13.37 -4.61
CA ASP A 74 -5.54 -12.44 -4.37
C ASP A 74 -5.95 -11.69 -5.64
N GLY A 75 -5.22 -11.86 -6.73
CA GLY A 75 -5.54 -11.19 -7.98
C GLY A 75 -5.28 -9.69 -7.94
N ILE A 76 -4.29 -9.26 -7.19
CA ILE A 76 -3.99 -7.84 -7.04
C ILE A 76 -3.51 -7.24 -8.36
N ASP A 77 -4.11 -6.12 -8.76
CA ASP A 77 -3.73 -5.40 -9.97
C ASP A 77 -2.78 -4.24 -9.67
N PHE A 78 -2.97 -3.55 -8.56
CA PHE A 78 -2.16 -2.40 -8.19
C PHE A 78 -1.76 -2.44 -6.73
N ILE A 79 -0.56 -1.93 -6.45
CA ILE A 79 -0.06 -1.80 -5.09
C ILE A 79 0.11 -0.32 -4.80
N ILE A 80 -0.41 0.13 -3.65
CA ILE A 80 -0.23 1.52 -3.23
C ILE A 80 0.54 1.50 -1.92
N LEU A 81 1.68 2.20 -1.92
CA LEU A 81 2.51 2.33 -0.72
C LEU A 81 2.09 3.61 -0.01
N ALA A 82 1.39 3.45 1.10
CA ALA A 82 0.82 4.57 1.86
C ALA A 82 1.57 4.72 3.18
N GLY A 83 2.69 5.40 3.14
CA GLY A 83 3.53 5.53 4.33
C GLY A 83 4.25 4.24 4.69
N PHE A 84 4.57 3.43 3.70
CA PHE A 84 5.29 2.18 3.91
C PHE A 84 6.78 2.47 4.01
N LEU A 85 7.42 2.01 5.09
CA LEU A 85 8.80 2.39 5.40
C LEU A 85 9.86 1.44 4.85
N TRP A 86 9.49 0.25 4.44
CA TRP A 86 10.47 -0.69 3.91
C TRP A 86 10.51 -0.63 2.38
N LEU A 87 11.62 -1.06 1.80
CA LEU A 87 11.74 -1.13 0.35
C LEU A 87 11.02 -2.37 -0.17
N MET A 88 10.35 -2.21 -1.31
CA MET A 88 9.74 -3.36 -1.96
C MET A 88 10.82 -4.21 -2.63
N PRO A 89 10.81 -5.51 -2.42
CA PRO A 89 11.82 -6.38 -3.03
C PRO A 89 11.65 -6.49 -4.54
N ALA A 90 12.75 -6.83 -5.21
CA ALA A 90 12.76 -6.90 -6.66
C ALA A 90 11.73 -7.87 -7.23
N CYS A 91 11.48 -8.98 -6.53
CA CYS A 91 10.52 -9.96 -7.04
C CYS A 91 9.12 -9.36 -7.16
N ILE A 92 8.76 -8.44 -6.27
CA ILE A 92 7.46 -7.79 -6.32
C ILE A 92 7.46 -6.68 -7.36
N THR A 93 8.50 -5.83 -7.38
CA THR A 93 8.53 -4.74 -8.36
C THR A 93 8.55 -5.28 -9.78
N ALA A 94 9.23 -6.41 -10.01
CA ALA A 94 9.27 -7.01 -11.34
C ALA A 94 7.91 -7.60 -11.76
N ALA A 95 7.13 -8.06 -10.78
CA ALA A 95 5.83 -8.66 -11.07
C ALA A 95 4.73 -7.62 -11.27
N PHE A 96 4.96 -6.38 -10.82
CA PHE A 96 3.96 -5.31 -10.93
C PHE A 96 4.55 -4.09 -11.63
N PRO A 97 5.03 -4.25 -12.89
CA PRO A 97 5.63 -3.12 -13.60
C PRO A 97 4.62 -2.01 -13.82
N ASN A 98 5.01 -0.79 -13.45
CA ASN A 98 4.15 0.39 -13.58
C ASN A 98 2.84 0.29 -12.79
N ARG A 99 2.80 -0.58 -11.79
CA ARG A 99 1.59 -0.80 -11.01
C ARG A 99 1.79 -0.60 -9.51
N ILE A 100 2.92 -0.01 -9.12
CA ILE A 100 3.19 0.31 -7.73
C ILE A 100 3.23 1.82 -7.61
N ILE A 101 2.36 2.37 -6.78
CA ILE A 101 2.23 3.80 -6.60
C ILE A 101 2.65 4.15 -5.17
N ASN A 102 3.57 5.11 -5.04
CA ASN A 102 4.07 5.52 -3.74
C ASN A 102 3.49 6.89 -3.39
N ILE A 103 2.84 6.99 -2.24
CA ILE A 103 2.21 8.22 -1.82
C ILE A 103 2.98 8.83 -0.64
N HIS A 104 3.41 10.08 -0.82
CA HIS A 104 4.15 10.82 0.19
C HIS A 104 3.43 12.11 0.52
N PRO A 105 2.33 12.05 1.23
CA PRO A 105 1.55 13.26 1.50
C PRO A 105 2.30 14.30 2.29
N ALA A 106 3.27 13.91 3.04
CA ALA A 106 4.05 14.87 3.81
C ALA A 106 4.84 15.80 2.90
N LEU A 107 5.02 15.43 1.64
CA LEU A 107 5.73 16.24 0.68
C LEU A 107 4.80 17.18 -0.10
N LEU A 108 3.52 17.00 0.10
CA LEU A 108 2.56 17.82 -0.60
C LEU A 108 2.55 19.16 0.04
N PRO A 109 2.14 20.04 -0.55
CA PRO A 109 1.98 21.37 -0.30
C PRO A 109 3.08 21.94 0.32
N ALA A 110 3.34 21.54 1.19
CA ALA A 110 4.20 22.23 1.85
C ALA A 110 5.14 22.87 0.97
N TYR A 111 5.16 22.72 0.44
CA TYR A 111 5.86 23.24 -0.09
C TYR A 111 5.71 23.38 -1.12
N GLY A 112 4.88 23.07 -1.10
CA GLY A 112 4.63 23.25 -1.98
C GLY A 112 5.66 23.45 -2.83
N GLY A 113 5.93 23.07 -3.17
CA GLY A 113 6.70 23.12 -3.84
C GLY A 113 7.87 22.82 -3.84
N LYS A 114 8.33 22.50 -3.77
CA LYS A 114 9.25 22.09 -3.81
C LYS A 114 9.51 21.05 -4.21
N GLY A 115 9.55 20.74 -4.80
CA GLY A 115 9.50 19.79 -5.03
C GLY A 115 9.56 18.90 -5.09
N MET A 116 9.68 18.92 -5.20
CA MET A 116 9.41 18.09 -5.04
C MET A 116 9.49 17.27 -5.39
N TYR A 117 9.61 17.22 -5.81
CA TYR A 117 9.35 16.32 -5.78
C TYR A 117 9.50 15.59 -6.19
N GLY A 118 9.77 15.46 -6.47
CA GLY A 118 9.76 14.69 -6.51
C GLY A 118 10.05 14.05 -6.79
N HIS A 119 10.24 13.90 -6.92
CA HIS A 119 10.35 13.21 -6.76
C HIS A 119 10.64 12.77 -6.57
N HIS A 120 11.08 12.82 -6.71
CA HIS A 120 11.11 12.36 -6.18
C HIS A 120 11.17 12.06 -5.83
N VAL A 121 11.41 12.12 -5.93
CA VAL A 121 11.27 11.83 -5.42
C VAL A 121 11.29 11.35 -5.29
N HIS A 122 11.69 11.13 -5.51
CA HIS A 122 11.63 10.61 -5.28
C HIS A 122 11.71 10.11 -5.20
#